data_e02244f9b2c202d1d49a006d7d198ede
#
_entry.id   e02244f9b2c202d1d49a006d7d198ede
#
_cell.length_a   1.000
_cell.length_b   1.000
_cell.length_c   1.000
_cell.angle_alpha   90.00
_cell.angle_beta   90.00
_cell.angle_gamma   90.00
#
_symmetry.space_group_name_H-M   'P 1'
#
loop_
_entity.id
_entity.type
_entity.pdbx_description
1 polymer ?
#
loop_
_entity_poly.entity_id
_entity_poly.type
_entity_poly.pdbx_seq_one_letter_code
_entity_poly.pdbx_strand_id
1 'polypeptide(L)'
;MLNRKVHYLAALGPNRNGAYPDTMKVVAFNGSPRKNGNTNRALELVLEELRAEGIETELVQMGSEAISPCKACGTCGTRKNGRCVDEDDRVNEWIEKAAQADGIIIGSPVYFGSVSAQTKAFIDRVGYVARANGDMFKRKVGAAVAVNRRAGALAAFHEINNFFLIGQMIVVGSTYWNVVTALKPGDVEGDEEGQGTMRNLGRNMAWALKRLA
;
A
#
# COMPACT_ATOMS: atom_id res chain seq x y z
N MET A 1 -18.59 2.62 25.47
CA MET A 1 -17.88 2.39 24.18
C MET A 1 -17.80 3.72 23.45
N LEU A 2 -16.73 4.52 23.69
CA LEU A 2 -16.57 5.81 23.01
C LEU A 2 -16.20 5.58 21.54
N ASN A 3 -16.92 6.29 20.73
CA ASN A 3 -17.01 6.25 19.28
C ASN A 3 -15.61 6.39 18.61
N ARG A 4 -15.01 5.29 18.16
CA ARG A 4 -13.66 5.22 17.56
C ARG A 4 -13.55 6.02 16.24
N LYS A 5 -14.65 6.31 15.57
CA LYS A 5 -14.72 7.24 14.42
C LYS A 5 -14.19 8.64 14.78
N VAL A 6 -14.40 9.09 16.02
CA VAL A 6 -14.07 10.47 16.42
C VAL A 6 -12.56 10.75 16.45
N HIS A 7 -11.72 9.77 16.84
CA HIS A 7 -10.27 10.00 16.93
C HIS A 7 -9.53 9.88 15.60
N TYR A 8 -10.00 9.05 14.69
CA TYR A 8 -9.40 8.88 13.35
C TYR A 8 -9.81 10.05 12.43
N LEU A 9 -11.07 10.43 12.49
CA LEU A 9 -11.62 11.55 11.74
C LEU A 9 -11.13 12.92 12.24
N ALA A 10 -10.70 13.02 13.50
CA ALA A 10 -10.05 14.22 14.03
C ALA A 10 -8.68 14.51 13.39
N ALA A 11 -8.02 13.49 12.83
CA ALA A 11 -6.76 13.67 12.10
C ALA A 11 -6.96 14.20 10.66
N LEU A 12 -8.13 13.95 10.06
CA LEU A 12 -8.46 14.43 8.70
C LEU A 12 -9.20 15.78 8.71
N GLY A 13 -9.79 16.19 9.85
CA GLY A 13 -10.67 17.33 9.95
C GLY A 13 -11.99 17.16 9.16
N PRO A 14 -13.05 17.89 9.53
CA PRO A 14 -14.27 17.88 8.73
C PRO A 14 -14.00 18.57 7.38
N ASN A 15 -14.70 18.13 6.33
CA ASN A 15 -14.73 18.83 5.05
C ASN A 15 -15.31 20.26 5.24
N ARG A 16 -15.26 21.09 4.18
CA ARG A 16 -15.76 22.49 4.23
C ARG A 16 -17.20 22.64 4.71
N ASN A 17 -17.98 21.57 4.76
CA ASN A 17 -19.37 21.53 5.19
C ASN A 17 -19.54 20.92 6.59
N GLY A 18 -18.46 20.66 7.33
CA GLY A 18 -18.50 20.09 8.67
C GLY A 18 -18.81 18.57 8.72
N ALA A 19 -18.87 17.88 7.58
CA ALA A 19 -19.09 16.44 7.49
C ALA A 19 -17.77 15.69 7.30
N TYR A 20 -17.64 14.52 7.92
CA TYR A 20 -16.53 13.61 7.65
C TYR A 20 -16.82 12.82 6.36
N PRO A 21 -15.80 12.49 5.56
CA PRO A 21 -16.01 11.71 4.35
C PRO A 21 -16.66 10.37 4.68
N ASP A 22 -17.83 10.12 4.10
CA ASP A 22 -18.58 8.86 4.29
C ASP A 22 -17.99 7.69 3.49
N THR A 23 -17.00 7.93 2.64
CA THR A 23 -16.39 6.94 1.74
C THR A 23 -15.03 6.50 2.24
N MET A 24 -14.87 5.17 2.41
CA MET A 24 -13.55 4.56 2.67
C MET A 24 -12.65 4.68 1.45
N LYS A 25 -11.34 4.86 1.67
CA LYS A 25 -10.33 5.00 0.61
C LYS A 25 -9.21 4.00 0.76
N VAL A 26 -8.82 3.38 -0.36
CA VAL A 26 -7.62 2.52 -0.46
C VAL A 26 -6.64 3.13 -1.45
N VAL A 27 -5.38 3.24 -1.07
CA VAL A 27 -4.29 3.60 -1.96
C VAL A 27 -3.40 2.40 -2.25
N ALA A 28 -3.15 2.13 -3.53
CA ALA A 28 -2.24 1.10 -3.98
C ALA A 28 -0.97 1.73 -4.58
N PHE A 29 0.19 1.28 -4.13
CA PHE A 29 1.49 1.73 -4.61
C PHE A 29 2.11 0.68 -5.54
N ASN A 30 2.29 1.03 -6.81
CA ASN A 30 2.91 0.18 -7.81
C ASN A 30 4.41 0.40 -7.87
N GLY A 31 5.18 -0.55 -7.35
CA GLY A 31 6.65 -0.54 -7.33
C GLY A 31 7.31 -1.02 -8.63
N SER A 32 6.52 -1.39 -9.64
CA SER A 32 7.07 -1.77 -10.94
C SER A 32 7.50 -0.54 -11.76
N PRO A 33 8.69 -0.55 -12.39
CA PRO A 33 9.07 0.49 -13.32
C PRO A 33 8.22 0.51 -14.61
N ARG A 34 7.47 -0.56 -14.87
CA ARG A 34 6.57 -0.68 -16.02
C ARG A 34 5.17 -0.23 -15.62
N LYS A 35 4.76 0.97 -16.04
CA LYS A 35 3.47 1.58 -15.69
C LYS A 35 2.28 0.64 -15.98
N ASN A 36 2.25 0.00 -17.14
CA ASN A 36 1.18 -0.92 -17.56
C ASN A 36 1.68 -2.39 -17.54
N GLY A 37 2.54 -2.74 -16.57
CA GLY A 37 3.08 -4.09 -16.43
C GLY A 37 2.18 -5.01 -15.60
N ASN A 38 2.67 -6.23 -15.38
CA ASN A 38 1.93 -7.26 -14.64
C ASN A 38 1.61 -6.86 -13.19
N THR A 39 2.50 -6.13 -12.51
CA THR A 39 2.24 -5.62 -11.15
C THR A 39 1.07 -4.62 -11.15
N ASN A 40 1.00 -3.74 -12.15
CA ASN A 40 -0.12 -2.83 -12.30
C ASN A 40 -1.43 -3.62 -12.49
N ARG A 41 -1.44 -4.62 -13.38
CA ARG A 41 -2.62 -5.43 -13.63
C ARG A 41 -3.07 -6.23 -12.40
N ALA A 42 -2.10 -6.81 -11.66
CA ALA A 42 -2.40 -7.52 -10.41
C ALA A 42 -3.04 -6.59 -9.36
N LEU A 43 -2.53 -5.37 -9.22
CA LEU A 43 -3.11 -4.36 -8.33
C LEU A 43 -4.51 -3.94 -8.81
N GLU A 44 -4.71 -3.72 -10.11
CA GLU A 44 -6.04 -3.36 -10.65
C GLU A 44 -7.09 -4.43 -10.37
N LEU A 45 -6.75 -5.72 -10.43
CA LEU A 45 -7.66 -6.80 -10.06
C LEU A 45 -8.14 -6.70 -8.61
N VAL A 46 -7.28 -6.28 -7.69
CA VAL A 46 -7.66 -6.02 -6.29
C VAL A 46 -8.56 -4.77 -6.21
N LEU A 47 -8.18 -3.70 -6.90
CA LEU A 47 -8.90 -2.42 -6.87
C LEU A 47 -10.27 -2.50 -7.56
N GLU A 48 -10.42 -3.32 -8.59
CA GLU A 48 -11.71 -3.60 -9.23
C GLU A 48 -12.74 -4.12 -8.21
N GLU A 49 -12.36 -5.09 -7.37
CA GLU A 49 -13.25 -5.64 -6.33
C GLU A 49 -13.55 -4.61 -5.23
N LEU A 50 -12.57 -3.80 -4.84
CA LEU A 50 -12.78 -2.72 -3.86
C LEU A 50 -13.78 -1.68 -4.38
N ARG A 51 -13.66 -1.27 -5.65
CA ARG A 51 -14.59 -0.34 -6.30
C ARG A 51 -15.99 -0.92 -6.41
N ALA A 52 -16.11 -2.21 -6.72
CA ALA A 52 -17.40 -2.92 -6.75
C ALA A 52 -18.11 -2.91 -5.39
N GLU A 53 -17.34 -2.82 -4.31
CA GLU A 53 -17.83 -2.72 -2.93
C GLU A 53 -18.03 -1.26 -2.44
N GLY A 54 -17.93 -0.27 -3.34
CA GLY A 54 -18.16 1.15 -3.06
C GLY A 54 -17.00 1.86 -2.34
N ILE A 55 -15.78 1.29 -2.37
CA ILE A 55 -14.58 1.87 -1.76
C ILE A 55 -13.84 2.71 -2.80
N GLU A 56 -13.49 3.95 -2.46
CA GLU A 56 -12.64 4.80 -3.30
C GLU A 56 -11.25 4.19 -3.44
N THR A 57 -10.70 4.18 -4.64
CA THR A 57 -9.37 3.62 -4.89
C THR A 57 -8.48 4.56 -5.66
N GLU A 58 -7.20 4.57 -5.32
CA GLU A 58 -6.17 5.30 -6.04
C GLU A 58 -4.97 4.39 -6.31
N LEU A 59 -4.50 4.34 -7.56
CA LEU A 59 -3.27 3.63 -7.93
C LEU A 59 -2.14 4.63 -8.19
N VAL A 60 -1.11 4.57 -7.37
CA VAL A 60 0.09 5.40 -7.44
C VAL A 60 1.22 4.66 -8.14
N GLN A 61 1.66 5.17 -9.26
CA GLN A 61 2.83 4.66 -9.97
C GLN A 61 4.11 5.24 -9.33
N MET A 62 4.82 4.43 -8.55
CA MET A 62 6.07 4.86 -7.91
C MET A 62 7.33 4.22 -8.51
N GLY A 63 7.21 3.06 -9.12
CA GLY A 63 8.36 2.26 -9.56
C GLY A 63 9.16 2.85 -10.73
N SER A 64 8.61 3.81 -11.47
CA SER A 64 9.30 4.56 -12.52
C SER A 64 9.91 5.89 -12.04
N GLU A 65 9.63 6.28 -10.82
CA GLU A 65 10.13 7.54 -10.26
C GLU A 65 11.55 7.41 -9.72
N ALA A 66 12.32 8.48 -9.84
CA ALA A 66 13.61 8.59 -9.18
C ALA A 66 13.38 8.96 -7.71
N ILE A 67 13.57 8.01 -6.81
CA ILE A 67 13.45 8.23 -5.37
C ILE A 67 14.75 7.87 -4.65
N SER A 68 15.15 8.72 -3.70
CA SER A 68 16.33 8.47 -2.87
C SER A 68 16.00 7.47 -1.75
N PRO A 69 16.94 6.60 -1.36
CA PRO A 69 16.79 5.78 -0.16
C PRO A 69 16.77 6.64 1.11
N CYS A 70 16.33 6.07 2.24
CA CYS A 70 16.40 6.74 3.54
C CYS A 70 17.86 6.99 3.93
N LYS A 71 18.20 8.24 4.23
CA LYS A 71 19.55 8.67 4.65
C LYS A 71 19.80 8.52 6.16
N ALA A 72 18.84 7.97 6.90
CA ALA A 72 18.87 7.79 8.37
C ALA A 72 19.21 9.07 9.15
N CYS A 73 18.86 10.24 8.63
CA CYS A 73 19.21 11.55 9.20
C CYS A 73 18.45 11.89 10.50
N GLY A 74 17.39 11.14 10.85
CA GLY A 74 16.59 11.34 12.07
C GLY A 74 15.67 12.58 12.07
N THR A 75 15.70 13.42 11.04
CA THR A 75 14.97 14.70 11.00
C THR A 75 13.46 14.54 11.10
N CYS A 76 12.87 13.45 10.56
CA CYS A 76 11.45 13.15 10.69
C CYS A 76 11.02 12.95 12.17
N GLY A 77 11.92 12.40 12.99
CA GLY A 77 11.70 12.23 14.44
C GLY A 77 11.84 13.54 15.24
N THR A 78 12.66 14.46 14.76
CA THR A 78 12.87 15.78 15.40
C THR A 78 11.76 16.76 15.04
N ARG A 79 11.42 16.86 13.75
CA ARG A 79 10.38 17.79 13.25
C ARG A 79 8.98 17.34 13.58
N LYS A 80 8.71 16.04 13.60
CA LYS A 80 7.41 15.42 13.89
C LYS A 80 6.25 16.05 13.11
N ASN A 81 6.48 16.35 11.84
CA ASN A 81 5.50 16.99 10.95
C ASN A 81 4.89 16.04 9.91
N GLY A 82 5.10 14.72 10.07
CA GLY A 82 4.61 13.70 9.14
C GLY A 82 5.31 13.66 7.79
N ARG A 83 6.49 14.29 7.65
CA ARG A 83 7.20 14.43 6.38
C ARG A 83 8.67 14.02 6.47
N CYS A 84 9.21 13.53 5.36
CA CYS A 84 10.65 13.39 5.17
C CYS A 84 11.26 14.77 4.88
N VAL A 85 12.51 15.00 5.32
CA VAL A 85 13.25 16.22 5.03
C VAL A 85 13.70 16.31 3.56
N ASP A 86 13.82 15.16 2.90
CA ASP A 86 14.16 15.09 1.47
C ASP A 86 12.89 15.39 0.66
N GLU A 87 12.88 16.55 0.00
CA GLU A 87 11.74 17.08 -0.76
C GLU A 87 11.98 17.04 -2.28
N ASP A 88 13.11 16.51 -2.72
CA ASP A 88 13.51 16.47 -4.13
C ASP A 88 12.74 15.43 -4.96
N ASP A 89 11.89 14.63 -4.31
CA ASP A 89 11.08 13.59 -4.93
C ASP A 89 9.64 13.55 -4.39
N ARG A 90 8.82 12.65 -4.92
CA ARG A 90 7.39 12.56 -4.58
C ARG A 90 7.06 11.78 -3.30
N VAL A 91 8.04 11.31 -2.54
CA VAL A 91 7.77 10.46 -1.37
C VAL A 91 6.90 11.16 -0.33
N ASN A 92 7.04 12.46 -0.13
CA ASN A 92 6.19 13.22 0.79
C ASN A 92 4.72 13.29 0.35
N GLU A 93 4.46 13.36 -0.96
CA GLU A 93 3.09 13.22 -1.50
C GLU A 93 2.51 11.84 -1.20
N TRP A 94 3.33 10.79 -1.35
CA TRP A 94 2.90 9.42 -1.08
C TRP A 94 2.67 9.12 0.40
N ILE A 95 3.46 9.71 1.28
CA ILE A 95 3.24 9.67 2.73
C ILE A 95 1.86 10.24 3.06
N GLU A 96 1.52 11.39 2.48
CA GLU A 96 0.23 12.05 2.71
C GLU A 96 -0.93 11.20 2.20
N LYS A 97 -0.84 10.65 0.98
CA LYS A 97 -1.84 9.72 0.43
C LYS A 97 -2.03 8.48 1.33
N ALA A 98 -0.95 7.87 1.79
CA ALA A 98 -0.99 6.74 2.71
C ALA A 98 -1.61 7.11 4.07
N ALA A 99 -1.33 8.31 4.57
CA ALA A 99 -1.89 8.80 5.83
C ALA A 99 -3.40 9.06 5.74
N GLN A 100 -3.90 9.52 4.59
CA GLN A 100 -5.32 9.80 4.37
C GLN A 100 -6.15 8.56 4.03
N ALA A 101 -5.54 7.48 3.56
CA ALA A 101 -6.25 6.24 3.19
C ALA A 101 -6.59 5.38 4.42
N ASP A 102 -7.67 4.61 4.33
CA ASP A 102 -8.08 3.58 5.32
C ASP A 102 -7.34 2.27 5.09
N GLY A 103 -6.94 2.02 3.84
CA GLY A 103 -6.17 0.85 3.47
C GLY A 103 -5.01 1.18 2.53
N ILE A 104 -3.92 0.41 2.65
CA ILE A 104 -2.69 0.56 1.87
C ILE A 104 -2.35 -0.76 1.21
N ILE A 105 -2.18 -0.76 -0.11
CA ILE A 105 -1.66 -1.90 -0.87
C ILE A 105 -0.28 -1.54 -1.41
N ILE A 106 0.69 -2.44 -1.26
CA ILE A 106 2.00 -2.29 -1.90
C ILE A 106 2.20 -3.47 -2.85
N GLY A 107 2.37 -3.17 -4.13
CA GLY A 107 2.69 -4.14 -5.16
C GLY A 107 4.11 -3.99 -5.67
N SER A 108 4.86 -5.09 -5.76
CA SER A 108 6.23 -5.09 -6.29
C SER A 108 6.47 -6.24 -7.26
N PRO A 109 7.19 -6.01 -8.36
CA PRO A 109 7.81 -7.11 -9.07
C PRO A 109 8.94 -7.69 -8.22
N VAL A 110 9.25 -8.96 -8.46
CA VAL A 110 10.41 -9.62 -7.83
C VAL A 110 11.66 -9.36 -8.67
N TYR A 111 12.63 -8.68 -8.09
CA TYR A 111 13.96 -8.47 -8.66
C TYR A 111 15.02 -9.07 -7.74
N PHE A 112 15.79 -10.03 -8.27
CA PHE A 112 16.84 -10.73 -7.51
C PHE A 112 16.38 -11.29 -6.15
N GLY A 113 15.15 -11.83 -6.11
CA GLY A 113 14.59 -12.45 -4.92
C GLY A 113 14.03 -11.47 -3.87
N SER A 114 13.92 -10.17 -4.19
CA SER A 114 13.46 -9.11 -3.30
C SER A 114 12.47 -8.21 -4.02
N VAL A 115 11.95 -7.19 -3.33
CA VAL A 115 11.18 -6.10 -3.93
C VAL A 115 12.04 -5.25 -4.86
N SER A 116 11.43 -4.41 -5.70
CA SER A 116 12.19 -3.43 -6.49
C SER A 116 12.88 -2.41 -5.58
N ALA A 117 13.98 -1.81 -6.06
CA ALA A 117 14.72 -0.80 -5.31
C ALA A 117 13.83 0.38 -4.90
N GLN A 118 12.93 0.82 -5.77
CA GLN A 118 11.96 1.88 -5.48
C GLN A 118 10.98 1.47 -4.38
N THR A 119 10.49 0.24 -4.38
CA THR A 119 9.64 -0.27 -3.29
C THR A 119 10.40 -0.27 -1.97
N LYS A 120 11.67 -0.68 -1.96
CA LYS A 120 12.49 -0.66 -0.74
C LYS A 120 12.74 0.75 -0.24
N ALA A 121 13.12 1.67 -1.12
CA ALA A 121 13.33 3.07 -0.75
C ALA A 121 12.03 3.72 -0.20
N PHE A 122 10.88 3.42 -0.81
CA PHE A 122 9.57 3.82 -0.31
C PHE A 122 9.31 3.28 1.09
N ILE A 123 9.43 1.96 1.31
CA ILE A 123 9.21 1.31 2.61
C ILE A 123 10.08 1.96 3.68
N ASP A 124 11.36 2.17 3.42
CA ASP A 124 12.27 2.72 4.42
C ASP A 124 11.93 4.17 4.78
N ARG A 125 11.66 5.02 3.80
CA ARG A 125 11.36 6.43 4.05
C ARG A 125 9.99 6.62 4.68
N VAL A 126 8.97 5.99 4.12
CA VAL A 126 7.60 6.10 4.62
C VAL A 126 7.47 5.45 6.01
N GLY A 127 8.11 4.30 6.20
CA GLY A 127 8.13 3.61 7.49
C GLY A 127 8.80 4.42 8.60
N TYR A 128 9.96 5.03 8.33
CA TYR A 128 10.64 5.88 9.32
C TYR A 128 9.79 7.11 9.67
N VAL A 129 9.21 7.78 8.68
CA VAL A 129 8.33 8.93 8.93
C VAL A 129 7.12 8.51 9.75
N ALA A 130 6.43 7.45 9.37
CA ALA A 130 5.23 6.99 10.07
C ALA A 130 5.51 6.61 11.53
N ARG A 131 6.57 5.85 11.78
CA ARG A 131 6.99 5.46 13.13
C ARG A 131 7.38 6.65 13.99
N ALA A 132 8.13 7.60 13.43
CA ALA A 132 8.58 8.79 14.15
C ALA A 132 7.44 9.77 14.47
N ASN A 133 6.30 9.65 13.80
CA ASN A 133 5.16 10.55 13.93
C ASN A 133 3.91 9.87 14.54
N GLY A 134 4.10 8.96 15.49
CA GLY A 134 3.01 8.37 16.28
C GLY A 134 2.33 7.18 15.61
N ASP A 135 3.08 6.40 14.83
CA ASP A 135 2.57 5.22 14.13
C ASP A 135 1.38 5.57 13.22
N MET A 136 1.60 6.48 12.26
CA MET A 136 0.57 7.08 11.38
C MET A 136 -0.34 6.05 10.68
N PHE A 137 0.14 4.80 10.50
CA PHE A 137 -0.61 3.75 9.80
C PHE A 137 -1.25 2.72 10.74
N LYS A 138 -1.12 2.91 12.03
CA LYS A 138 -1.67 1.98 13.04
C LYS A 138 -3.14 1.70 12.79
N ARG A 139 -3.48 0.40 12.72
CA ARG A 139 -4.84 -0.13 12.49
C ARG A 139 -5.43 0.11 11.09
N LYS A 140 -4.69 0.70 10.15
CA LYS A 140 -5.10 0.67 8.74
C LYS A 140 -5.01 -0.76 8.20
N VAL A 141 -5.80 -1.05 7.18
CA VAL A 141 -5.75 -2.36 6.51
C VAL A 141 -4.61 -2.38 5.50
N GLY A 142 -3.77 -3.40 5.54
CA GLY A 142 -2.61 -3.57 4.66
C GLY A 142 -2.70 -4.82 3.80
N ALA A 143 -2.25 -4.75 2.55
CA ALA A 143 -2.11 -5.91 1.67
C ALA A 143 -0.84 -5.83 0.81
N ALA A 144 -0.06 -6.91 0.81
CA ALA A 144 1.11 -7.07 -0.06
C ALA A 144 0.72 -7.81 -1.33
N VAL A 145 1.28 -7.39 -2.48
CA VAL A 145 1.14 -8.08 -3.78
C VAL A 145 2.53 -8.26 -4.38
N ALA A 146 2.93 -9.49 -4.67
CA ALA A 146 4.20 -9.80 -5.31
C ALA A 146 4.00 -10.43 -6.68
N VAL A 147 4.71 -9.94 -7.69
CA VAL A 147 4.64 -10.47 -9.05
C VAL A 147 6.01 -10.99 -9.46
N ASN A 148 6.11 -12.29 -9.72
CA ASN A 148 7.36 -12.94 -10.09
C ASN A 148 7.29 -13.59 -11.47
N ARG A 149 8.46 -13.83 -12.05
CA ARG A 149 8.57 -14.66 -13.24
C ARG A 149 8.36 -16.14 -12.93
N ARG A 150 8.94 -16.64 -11.83
CA ARG A 150 8.99 -18.07 -11.48
C ARG A 150 9.23 -18.34 -10.01
N ALA A 151 10.09 -17.56 -9.34
CA ALA A 151 10.49 -17.77 -7.94
C ALA A 151 10.77 -16.45 -7.23
N GLY A 152 10.94 -16.49 -5.91
CA GLY A 152 11.30 -15.34 -5.07
C GLY A 152 10.12 -14.47 -4.62
N ALA A 153 8.88 -14.80 -5.01
CA ALA A 153 7.71 -14.00 -4.63
C ALA A 153 7.49 -13.93 -3.13
N LEU A 154 7.67 -15.04 -2.41
CA LEU A 154 7.48 -15.07 -0.97
C LEU A 154 8.46 -14.17 -0.22
N ALA A 155 9.71 -14.05 -0.67
CA ALA A 155 10.66 -13.13 -0.07
C ALA A 155 10.18 -11.67 -0.19
N ALA A 156 9.79 -11.24 -1.38
CA ALA A 156 9.24 -9.91 -1.61
C ALA A 156 7.91 -9.69 -0.85
N PHE A 157 7.03 -10.69 -0.81
CA PHE A 157 5.78 -10.65 -0.06
C PHE A 157 6.02 -10.46 1.44
N HIS A 158 6.96 -11.21 2.03
CA HIS A 158 7.32 -11.06 3.44
C HIS A 158 7.98 -9.71 3.75
N GLU A 159 8.82 -9.21 2.85
CA GLU A 159 9.46 -7.90 3.01
C GLU A 159 8.42 -6.77 3.10
N ILE A 160 7.39 -6.79 2.24
CA ILE A 160 6.29 -5.84 2.31
C ILE A 160 5.46 -6.03 3.58
N ASN A 161 5.15 -7.27 3.97
CA ASN A 161 4.37 -7.54 5.19
C ASN A 161 5.11 -7.10 6.46
N ASN A 162 6.44 -7.17 6.51
CA ASN A 162 7.21 -6.65 7.63
C ASN A 162 6.96 -5.14 7.85
N PHE A 163 6.82 -4.36 6.78
CA PHE A 163 6.43 -2.94 6.87
C PHE A 163 5.04 -2.77 7.51
N PHE A 164 4.06 -3.55 7.10
CA PHE A 164 2.71 -3.48 7.66
C PHE A 164 2.68 -3.91 9.13
N LEU A 165 3.34 -5.00 9.45
CA LEU A 165 3.35 -5.56 10.81
C LEU A 165 4.03 -4.63 11.82
N ILE A 166 5.21 -4.07 11.50
CA ILE A 166 5.86 -3.10 12.38
C ILE A 166 5.08 -1.79 12.48
N GLY A 167 4.31 -1.44 11.42
CA GLY A 167 3.38 -0.32 11.40
C GLY A 167 2.09 -0.54 12.19
N GLN A 168 1.95 -1.69 12.88
CA GLN A 168 0.75 -2.09 13.65
C GLN A 168 -0.52 -2.10 12.77
N MET A 169 -0.38 -2.43 11.49
CA MET A 169 -1.48 -2.52 10.54
C MET A 169 -2.15 -3.90 10.61
N ILE A 170 -3.37 -3.99 10.07
CA ILE A 170 -4.13 -5.23 9.96
C ILE A 170 -3.88 -5.79 8.56
N VAL A 171 -3.14 -6.89 8.47
CA VAL A 171 -2.81 -7.52 7.19
C VAL A 171 -3.90 -8.51 6.80
N VAL A 172 -4.37 -8.44 5.56
CA VAL A 172 -5.35 -9.36 5.00
C VAL A 172 -4.70 -10.35 4.03
N GLY A 173 -5.18 -11.58 4.08
CA GLY A 173 -4.79 -12.65 3.16
C GLY A 173 -5.86 -12.92 2.10
N SER A 174 -5.58 -13.93 1.27
CA SER A 174 -6.47 -14.39 0.22
C SER A 174 -6.59 -15.92 0.21
N THR A 175 -7.02 -16.50 -0.91
CA THR A 175 -7.13 -17.97 -1.12
C THR A 175 -5.76 -18.65 -1.12
N TYR A 176 -4.71 -17.90 -1.49
CA TYR A 176 -3.31 -18.30 -1.46
C TYR A 176 -2.46 -17.10 -1.05
N TRP A 177 -1.11 -17.24 -0.99
CA TRP A 177 -0.26 -16.06 -0.85
C TRP A 177 -0.51 -15.09 -2.01
N ASN A 178 -0.51 -13.79 -1.74
CA ASN A 178 -0.86 -12.76 -2.73
C ASN A 178 0.25 -12.62 -3.79
N VAL A 179 0.38 -13.63 -4.63
CA VAL A 179 1.42 -13.78 -5.64
C VAL A 179 0.77 -13.97 -7.01
N VAL A 180 1.39 -13.40 -8.04
CA VAL A 180 1.06 -13.62 -9.45
C VAL A 180 2.31 -14.02 -10.20
N THR A 181 2.22 -15.05 -11.04
CA THR A 181 3.33 -15.51 -11.88
C THR A 181 3.17 -14.97 -13.30
N ALA A 182 4.07 -14.07 -13.69
CA ALA A 182 4.02 -13.43 -15.00
C ALA A 182 5.39 -12.88 -15.41
N LEU A 183 5.80 -13.07 -16.66
CA LEU A 183 7.09 -12.64 -17.20
C LEU A 183 6.96 -11.43 -18.13
N LYS A 184 6.23 -11.59 -19.23
CA LYS A 184 5.99 -10.54 -20.24
C LYS A 184 4.77 -9.71 -19.85
N PRO A 185 4.69 -8.43 -20.24
CA PRO A 185 3.47 -7.68 -20.06
C PRO A 185 2.26 -8.43 -20.64
N GLY A 186 1.20 -8.56 -19.83
CA GLY A 186 -0.01 -9.31 -20.20
C GLY A 186 -0.04 -10.77 -19.72
N ASP A 187 1.07 -11.35 -19.29
CA ASP A 187 1.09 -12.75 -18.83
C ASP A 187 0.22 -13.01 -17.58
N VAL A 188 -0.18 -11.97 -16.84
CA VAL A 188 -1.15 -12.07 -15.73
C VAL A 188 -2.45 -12.72 -16.18
N GLU A 189 -2.88 -12.45 -17.42
CA GLU A 189 -4.14 -12.99 -17.95
C GLU A 189 -4.09 -14.53 -18.14
N GLY A 190 -2.91 -15.12 -18.15
CA GLY A 190 -2.70 -16.57 -18.18
C GLY A 190 -2.56 -17.23 -16.81
N ASP A 191 -2.47 -16.45 -15.72
CA ASP A 191 -2.37 -16.97 -14.35
C ASP A 191 -3.74 -16.89 -13.67
N GLU A 192 -4.60 -17.87 -13.93
CA GLU A 192 -5.96 -17.95 -13.40
C GLU A 192 -5.97 -17.99 -11.86
N GLU A 193 -5.05 -18.74 -11.24
CA GLU A 193 -4.94 -18.84 -9.78
C GLU A 193 -4.53 -17.48 -9.18
N GLY A 194 -3.52 -16.84 -9.77
CA GLY A 194 -3.08 -15.51 -9.34
C GLY A 194 -4.17 -14.46 -9.49
N GLN A 195 -4.90 -14.45 -10.60
CA GLN A 195 -6.05 -13.55 -10.78
C GLN A 195 -7.14 -13.80 -9.72
N GLY A 196 -7.52 -15.06 -9.50
CA GLY A 196 -8.50 -15.46 -8.48
C GLY A 196 -8.06 -15.01 -7.09
N THR A 197 -6.78 -15.17 -6.77
CA THR A 197 -6.17 -14.71 -5.51
C THR A 197 -6.25 -13.20 -5.36
N MET A 198 -5.95 -12.41 -6.41
CA MET A 198 -6.05 -10.94 -6.36
C MET A 198 -7.49 -10.46 -6.17
N ARG A 199 -8.46 -11.05 -6.88
CA ARG A 199 -9.87 -10.71 -6.71
C ARG A 199 -10.36 -11.03 -5.30
N ASN A 200 -10.03 -12.22 -4.79
CA ASN A 200 -10.40 -12.58 -3.42
C ASN A 200 -9.73 -11.69 -2.37
N LEU A 201 -8.48 -11.26 -2.60
CA LEU A 201 -7.81 -10.27 -1.75
C LEU A 201 -8.61 -8.97 -1.66
N GLY A 202 -9.10 -8.46 -2.80
CA GLY A 202 -9.93 -7.25 -2.84
C GLY A 202 -11.21 -7.41 -2.01
N ARG A 203 -11.90 -8.54 -2.14
CA ARG A 203 -13.12 -8.84 -1.36
C ARG A 203 -12.83 -8.93 0.14
N ASN A 204 -11.76 -9.62 0.53
CA ASN A 204 -11.37 -9.74 1.93
C ASN A 204 -10.98 -8.38 2.53
N MET A 205 -10.28 -7.55 1.75
CA MET A 205 -9.91 -6.21 2.19
C MET A 205 -11.15 -5.31 2.34
N ALA A 206 -12.10 -5.38 1.41
CA ALA A 206 -13.36 -4.66 1.49
C ALA A 206 -14.16 -5.08 2.74
N TRP A 207 -14.26 -6.39 2.98
CA TRP A 207 -14.92 -6.91 4.17
C TRP A 207 -14.26 -6.40 5.47
N ALA A 208 -12.92 -6.44 5.55
CA ALA A 208 -12.19 -5.97 6.72
C ALA A 208 -12.41 -4.47 6.97
N LEU A 209 -12.31 -3.64 5.92
CA LEU A 209 -12.55 -2.21 6.00
C LEU A 209 -13.94 -1.89 6.52
N LYS A 210 -14.97 -2.53 5.97
CA LYS A 210 -16.37 -2.34 6.39
C LYS A 210 -16.65 -2.79 7.83
N ARG A 211 -15.87 -3.73 8.37
CA ARG A 211 -16.01 -4.21 9.76
C ARG A 211 -15.25 -3.37 10.77
N LEU A 212 -14.24 -2.64 10.32
CA LEU A 212 -13.39 -1.80 11.17
C LEU A 212 -13.84 -0.33 11.21
N ALA A 213 -14.70 0.08 10.25
CA ALA A 213 -15.30 1.43 10.15
C ALA A 213 -16.45 1.69 11.20
#